data_3b859acabc8b2108105a5c8f02f058eb
#
_entry.id   3b859acabc8b2108105a5c8f02f058eb
#
_cell.length_a   1.000
_cell.length_b   1.000
_cell.length_c   1.000
_cell.angle_alpha   90.00
_cell.angle_beta   90.00
_cell.angle_gamma   90.00
#
_symmetry.space_group_name_H-M   'P 1'
#
loop_
_entity.id
_entity.type
_entity.pdbx_description
1 polymer ?
#
loop_
_entity_poly.entity_id
_entity_poly.type
_entity_poly.pdbx_seq_one_letter_code
_entity_poly.pdbx_strand_id
1 'polypeptide(L)'
;MVLLLVFMQVNLLTAQEVNNVFPWVKFPKQVVVLDSLIVKSALYGLKKTDYGTPIIKNNIDSSSYNQAIQKKAIHFFTDLAYGNKLPSIGYYGVQFKLDKDTVIHQVNKYAQKGRLIELANYYNTQSKEVVTLLAELRKLQDSVPKPNKAIQIVIKSINDYRWLHAIQKNNKIILVNLPSAKLRVWENGQPVMNMKLIVGKPATPSGTLTAVVNQLVINPYWNVPRSIMVREMLPSIKKDIDYLDRNHLEVRDLNYKKLNPFKINWYDVDTVNFPFFIRQGTGCDNSLGIIKLDFDNPYGIYLHDTPQKELFALNNRFFSHGCMRMEKPIEMAKYLLNNNKVALDSIDFENCYKNPKPINIQMNEKINVIVWYHLIDFDEKLKLTYYRNIYSKAIN
;
A
#
# COMPACT_ATOMS: atom_id res chain seq x y z
N MET A 1 19.05 -12.66 13.81
CA MET A 1 19.90 -11.96 12.82
C MET A 1 19.55 -12.55 11.45
N VAL A 2 18.54 -11.99 10.78
CA VAL A 2 18.10 -12.45 9.45
C VAL A 2 18.77 -11.54 8.44
N LEU A 3 19.67 -12.11 7.66
CA LEU A 3 20.40 -11.46 6.58
C LEU A 3 19.40 -11.03 5.49
N LEU A 4 19.20 -9.73 5.32
CA LEU A 4 18.50 -9.15 4.16
C LEU A 4 19.42 -9.30 2.94
N LEU A 5 19.23 -10.35 2.15
CA LEU A 5 19.79 -10.45 0.81
C LEU A 5 19.02 -9.52 -0.13
N VAL A 6 19.55 -8.31 -0.31
CA VAL A 6 19.19 -7.42 -1.40
C VAL A 6 19.75 -8.01 -2.68
N PHE A 7 18.95 -8.77 -3.42
CA PHE A 7 19.30 -9.15 -4.80
C PHE A 7 19.20 -7.88 -5.68
N MET A 8 20.36 -7.29 -5.98
CA MET A 8 20.52 -6.50 -7.20
C MET A 8 20.27 -7.44 -8.38
N GLN A 9 19.07 -7.41 -8.94
CA GLN A 9 18.81 -8.07 -10.21
C GLN A 9 19.54 -7.28 -11.31
N VAL A 10 20.71 -7.74 -11.67
CA VAL A 10 21.33 -7.46 -12.97
C VAL A 10 20.36 -8.06 -13.99
N ASN A 11 19.69 -7.20 -14.75
CA ASN A 11 18.79 -7.60 -15.84
C ASN A 11 19.60 -8.24 -16.98
N LEU A 12 19.97 -9.50 -16.84
CA LEU A 12 20.35 -10.35 -17.95
C LEU A 12 19.08 -10.73 -18.71
N LEU A 13 19.05 -10.48 -20.01
CA LEU A 13 17.98 -10.98 -20.89
C LEU A 13 17.90 -12.49 -20.72
N THR A 14 16.71 -13.03 -20.50
CA THR A 14 16.52 -14.48 -20.44
C THR A 14 16.73 -15.10 -21.82
N ALA A 15 17.06 -16.40 -21.88
CA ALA A 15 17.27 -17.11 -23.15
C ALA A 15 16.08 -16.98 -24.13
N GLN A 16 14.87 -16.76 -23.63
CA GLN A 16 13.66 -16.57 -24.42
C GLN A 16 13.57 -15.14 -24.98
N GLU A 17 14.17 -14.14 -24.34
CA GLU A 17 14.25 -12.76 -24.83
C GLU A 17 15.24 -12.64 -26.00
N VAL A 18 16.22 -13.53 -26.10
CA VAL A 18 17.25 -13.54 -27.17
C VAL A 18 16.67 -14.01 -28.52
N ASN A 19 15.67 -14.88 -28.51
CA ASN A 19 15.09 -15.46 -29.74
C ASN A 19 14.06 -14.57 -30.46
N ASN A 20 13.65 -13.43 -29.89
CA ASN A 20 12.60 -12.56 -30.43
C ASN A 20 13.00 -11.09 -30.54
N VAL A 21 14.29 -10.83 -30.88
CA VAL A 21 14.79 -9.46 -31.04
C VAL A 21 14.24 -8.86 -32.32
N PHE A 22 13.55 -7.71 -32.20
CA PHE A 22 13.02 -6.97 -33.32
C PHE A 22 14.17 -6.43 -34.20
N PRO A 23 14.07 -6.48 -35.56
CA PRO A 23 15.14 -6.07 -36.45
C PRO A 23 15.19 -4.54 -36.59
N TRP A 24 15.57 -3.82 -35.54
CA TRP A 24 15.60 -2.36 -35.47
C TRP A 24 16.41 -1.72 -36.59
N VAL A 25 17.46 -2.40 -37.07
CA VAL A 25 18.28 -1.93 -38.18
C VAL A 25 17.46 -1.70 -39.45
N LYS A 26 16.36 -2.42 -39.64
CA LYS A 26 15.42 -2.27 -40.77
C LYS A 26 14.41 -1.12 -40.55
N PHE A 27 14.35 -0.56 -39.34
CA PHE A 27 13.38 0.47 -38.96
C PHE A 27 14.06 1.72 -38.38
N PRO A 28 15.01 2.36 -39.06
CA PRO A 28 15.83 3.46 -38.54
C PRO A 28 14.96 4.66 -38.09
N LYS A 29 13.85 4.93 -38.79
CA LYS A 29 12.89 5.98 -38.35
C LYS A 29 12.32 5.72 -36.97
N GLN A 30 12.08 4.46 -36.60
CA GLN A 30 11.55 4.11 -35.26
C GLN A 30 12.63 4.21 -34.19
N VAL A 31 13.89 4.00 -34.49
CA VAL A 31 14.99 4.28 -33.55
C VAL A 31 15.06 5.78 -33.25
N VAL A 32 14.95 6.64 -34.23
CA VAL A 32 14.90 8.10 -34.04
C VAL A 32 13.69 8.50 -33.20
N VAL A 33 12.52 7.90 -33.45
CA VAL A 33 11.33 8.13 -32.63
C VAL A 33 11.56 7.71 -31.21
N LEU A 34 12.11 6.51 -30.94
CA LEU A 34 12.43 6.03 -29.61
C LEU A 34 13.38 6.99 -28.86
N ASP A 35 14.46 7.42 -29.52
CA ASP A 35 15.41 8.37 -28.92
C ASP A 35 14.74 9.73 -28.64
N SER A 36 13.84 10.21 -29.52
CA SER A 36 13.04 11.42 -29.28
C SER A 36 12.13 11.27 -28.05
N LEU A 37 11.46 10.12 -27.88
CA LEU A 37 10.63 9.83 -26.70
C LEU A 37 11.47 9.82 -25.42
N ILE A 38 12.66 9.21 -25.46
CA ILE A 38 13.59 9.18 -24.32
C ILE A 38 14.12 10.57 -23.98
N VAL A 39 14.45 11.39 -24.98
CA VAL A 39 14.84 12.79 -24.75
C VAL A 39 13.74 13.56 -24.03
N LYS A 40 12.47 13.28 -24.36
CA LYS A 40 11.29 13.88 -23.76
C LYS A 40 10.79 13.14 -22.52
N SER A 41 11.52 12.17 -21.97
CA SER A 41 11.10 11.32 -20.84
C SER A 41 10.66 12.11 -19.61
N ALA A 42 11.23 13.30 -19.38
CA ALA A 42 10.82 14.19 -18.29
C ALA A 42 9.34 14.60 -18.36
N LEU A 43 8.73 14.67 -19.56
CA LEU A 43 7.31 14.94 -19.73
C LEU A 43 6.43 13.78 -19.29
N TYR A 44 7.01 12.62 -19.13
CA TYR A 44 6.36 11.39 -18.67
C TYR A 44 6.68 11.07 -17.21
N GLY A 45 7.38 11.96 -16.49
CA GLY A 45 7.84 11.70 -15.12
C GLY A 45 8.96 10.65 -15.03
N LEU A 46 9.75 10.50 -16.09
CA LEU A 46 10.88 9.60 -16.19
C LEU A 46 12.19 10.38 -16.38
N LYS A 47 13.33 9.77 -16.08
CA LYS A 47 14.65 10.42 -16.22
C LYS A 47 15.36 9.91 -17.48
N LYS A 48 15.76 10.81 -18.35
CA LYS A 48 16.53 10.48 -19.57
C LYS A 48 17.79 9.64 -19.29
N THR A 49 18.47 9.93 -18.19
CA THR A 49 19.71 9.25 -17.78
C THR A 49 19.54 7.76 -17.53
N ASP A 50 18.32 7.31 -17.20
CA ASP A 50 18.03 5.91 -16.91
C ASP A 50 18.10 5.01 -18.18
N TYR A 51 18.06 5.62 -19.37
CA TYR A 51 18.02 4.91 -20.66
C TYR A 51 19.32 5.03 -21.46
N GLY A 52 20.36 5.67 -20.91
CA GLY A 52 21.67 5.84 -21.55
C GLY A 52 21.67 6.80 -22.75
N THR A 53 22.80 6.88 -23.44
CA THR A 53 23.00 7.71 -24.64
C THR A 53 22.40 7.05 -25.88
N PRO A 54 22.15 7.81 -26.97
CA PRO A 54 21.80 7.25 -28.26
C PRO A 54 22.84 6.22 -28.76
N ILE A 55 22.36 5.10 -29.27
CA ILE A 55 23.23 4.03 -29.80
C ILE A 55 23.49 4.29 -31.25
N ILE A 56 24.76 4.56 -31.56
CA ILE A 56 25.22 4.81 -32.93
C ILE A 56 25.64 3.47 -33.56
N LYS A 57 25.16 3.20 -34.77
CA LYS A 57 25.43 1.93 -35.48
C LYS A 57 26.87 1.74 -35.91
N ASN A 58 27.70 2.82 -35.98
CA ASN A 58 29.07 2.77 -36.46
C ASN A 58 29.88 1.75 -35.64
N ASN A 59 30.46 0.78 -36.34
CA ASN A 59 31.30 -0.30 -35.78
C ASN A 59 30.60 -1.34 -34.93
N ILE A 60 29.26 -1.43 -34.92
CA ILE A 60 28.49 -2.46 -34.22
C ILE A 60 27.82 -3.36 -35.29
N ASP A 61 27.93 -4.68 -35.14
CA ASP A 61 27.20 -5.62 -35.99
C ASP A 61 25.67 -5.49 -35.77
N SER A 62 24.91 -5.91 -36.78
CA SER A 62 23.46 -5.72 -36.80
C SER A 62 22.74 -6.46 -35.67
N SER A 63 23.27 -7.60 -35.20
CA SER A 63 22.68 -8.36 -34.09
C SER A 63 22.83 -7.61 -32.77
N SER A 64 24.05 -7.21 -32.44
CA SER A 64 24.37 -6.44 -31.22
C SER A 64 23.63 -5.09 -31.20
N TYR A 65 23.55 -4.41 -32.37
CA TYR A 65 22.79 -3.17 -32.50
C TYR A 65 21.29 -3.39 -32.18
N ASN A 66 20.65 -4.41 -32.80
CA ASN A 66 19.25 -4.72 -32.57
C ASN A 66 18.98 -5.06 -31.12
N GLN A 67 19.84 -5.85 -30.45
CA GLN A 67 19.71 -6.21 -29.04
C GLN A 67 19.80 -4.96 -28.14
N ALA A 68 20.73 -4.06 -28.40
CA ALA A 68 20.93 -2.86 -27.62
C ALA A 68 19.71 -1.91 -27.71
N ILE A 69 19.18 -1.69 -28.92
CA ILE A 69 17.97 -0.88 -29.12
C ILE A 69 16.76 -1.56 -28.48
N GLN A 70 16.60 -2.90 -28.65
CA GLN A 70 15.52 -3.67 -28.03
C GLN A 70 15.51 -3.51 -26.51
N LYS A 71 16.66 -3.71 -25.86
CA LYS A 71 16.80 -3.54 -24.40
C LYS A 71 16.38 -2.14 -23.96
N LYS A 72 16.84 -1.10 -24.67
CA LYS A 72 16.49 0.29 -24.39
C LYS A 72 14.99 0.53 -24.57
N ALA A 73 14.37 0.05 -25.64
CA ALA A 73 12.95 0.19 -25.90
C ALA A 73 12.10 -0.52 -24.83
N ILE A 74 12.43 -1.78 -24.51
CA ILE A 74 11.73 -2.54 -23.47
C ILE A 74 11.83 -1.83 -22.13
N HIS A 75 13.01 -1.36 -21.72
CA HIS A 75 13.20 -0.63 -20.48
C HIS A 75 12.28 0.61 -20.42
N PHE A 76 12.34 1.47 -21.44
CA PHE A 76 11.53 2.70 -21.48
C PHE A 76 10.02 2.42 -21.45
N PHE A 77 9.53 1.48 -22.26
CA PHE A 77 8.11 1.16 -22.31
C PHE A 77 7.63 0.37 -21.07
N THR A 78 8.49 -0.41 -20.44
CA THR A 78 8.19 -1.04 -19.14
C THR A 78 7.98 0.02 -18.06
N ASP A 79 8.84 1.06 -18.03
CA ASP A 79 8.69 2.16 -17.08
C ASP A 79 7.45 3.01 -17.36
N LEU A 80 7.05 3.17 -18.63
CA LEU A 80 5.78 3.81 -18.96
C LEU A 80 4.56 2.98 -18.53
N ALA A 81 4.65 1.65 -18.59
CA ALA A 81 3.56 0.75 -18.23
C ALA A 81 3.41 0.55 -16.72
N TYR A 82 4.53 0.44 -16.00
CA TYR A 82 4.57 -0.04 -14.62
C TYR A 82 5.22 0.90 -13.62
N GLY A 83 5.80 2.00 -14.09
CA GLY A 83 6.68 2.87 -13.29
C GLY A 83 8.13 2.37 -13.27
N ASN A 84 9.06 3.31 -13.10
CA ASN A 84 10.50 3.04 -13.16
C ASN A 84 11.07 2.38 -11.90
N LYS A 85 10.29 2.27 -10.84
CA LYS A 85 10.70 1.73 -9.55
C LYS A 85 9.48 1.23 -8.79
N LEU A 86 9.61 0.09 -8.12
CA LEU A 86 8.58 -0.36 -7.20
C LEU A 86 8.44 0.63 -6.02
N PRO A 87 7.22 0.86 -5.51
CA PRO A 87 7.03 1.67 -4.31
C PRO A 87 7.89 1.17 -3.15
N SER A 88 8.47 2.10 -2.38
CA SER A 88 9.31 1.78 -1.22
C SER A 88 8.43 1.39 -0.02
N ILE A 89 7.90 0.18 -0.05
CA ILE A 89 7.03 -0.43 0.96
C ILE A 89 7.48 -1.86 1.25
N GLY A 90 7.11 -2.42 2.40
CA GLY A 90 7.36 -3.83 2.70
C GLY A 90 6.44 -4.74 1.86
N TYR A 91 6.97 -5.79 1.27
CA TYR A 91 6.20 -6.75 0.47
C TYR A 91 6.01 -8.05 1.26
N TYR A 92 4.82 -8.25 1.85
CA TYR A 92 4.48 -9.41 2.67
C TYR A 92 3.29 -10.15 2.04
N GLY A 93 3.54 -11.33 1.48
CA GLY A 93 2.50 -12.18 0.90
C GLY A 93 1.94 -11.73 -0.46
N VAL A 94 2.36 -10.60 -0.98
CA VAL A 94 1.92 -10.08 -2.28
C VAL A 94 3.08 -10.16 -3.27
N GLN A 95 2.92 -10.99 -4.30
CA GLN A 95 3.89 -11.10 -5.40
C GLN A 95 3.38 -10.31 -6.59
N PHE A 96 4.18 -9.36 -7.07
CA PHE A 96 3.91 -8.60 -8.28
C PHE A 96 4.83 -9.09 -9.40
N LYS A 97 4.27 -9.80 -10.35
CA LYS A 97 4.97 -10.17 -11.57
C LYS A 97 4.62 -9.14 -12.65
N LEU A 98 5.63 -8.39 -13.10
CA LEU A 98 5.47 -7.51 -14.25
C LEU A 98 5.35 -8.37 -15.52
N ASP A 99 4.33 -8.11 -16.31
CA ASP A 99 4.14 -8.77 -17.61
C ASP A 99 5.00 -8.10 -18.67
N LYS A 100 6.28 -8.43 -18.67
CA LYS A 100 7.25 -7.91 -19.65
C LYS A 100 6.99 -8.47 -21.05
N ASP A 101 6.47 -9.68 -21.17
CA ASP A 101 6.23 -10.33 -22.47
C ASP A 101 5.18 -9.56 -23.26
N THR A 102 4.11 -9.08 -22.59
CA THR A 102 3.14 -8.18 -23.22
C THR A 102 3.79 -6.88 -23.66
N VAL A 103 4.69 -6.28 -22.89
CA VAL A 103 5.39 -5.05 -23.27
C VAL A 103 6.27 -5.30 -24.50
N ILE A 104 7.06 -6.39 -24.52
CA ILE A 104 7.90 -6.77 -25.65
C ILE A 104 7.05 -6.94 -26.92
N HIS A 105 5.96 -7.71 -26.82
CA HIS A 105 5.04 -7.92 -27.94
C HIS A 105 4.49 -6.59 -28.49
N GLN A 106 4.04 -5.71 -27.61
CA GLN A 106 3.49 -4.41 -28.01
C GLN A 106 4.55 -3.51 -28.63
N VAL A 107 5.75 -3.41 -28.05
CA VAL A 107 6.86 -2.64 -28.61
C VAL A 107 7.17 -3.10 -30.03
N ASN A 108 7.34 -4.40 -30.26
CA ASN A 108 7.63 -4.97 -31.57
C ASN A 108 6.51 -4.69 -32.57
N LYS A 109 5.26 -4.92 -32.17
CA LYS A 109 4.06 -4.67 -33.01
C LYS A 109 3.92 -3.21 -33.42
N TYR A 110 4.13 -2.28 -32.49
CA TYR A 110 4.00 -0.84 -32.78
C TYR A 110 5.20 -0.30 -33.54
N ALA A 111 6.42 -0.80 -33.26
CA ALA A 111 7.62 -0.45 -34.03
C ALA A 111 7.47 -0.90 -35.49
N GLN A 112 6.99 -2.12 -35.75
CA GLN A 112 6.76 -2.62 -37.12
C GLN A 112 5.74 -1.77 -37.88
N LYS A 113 4.72 -1.23 -37.18
CA LYS A 113 3.71 -0.34 -37.80
C LYS A 113 4.12 1.12 -37.90
N GLY A 114 5.29 1.50 -37.39
CA GLY A 114 5.74 2.89 -37.40
C GLY A 114 5.02 3.77 -36.35
N ARG A 115 4.47 3.20 -35.26
CA ARG A 115 3.50 3.84 -34.34
C ARG A 115 3.95 3.87 -32.86
N LEU A 116 5.26 3.96 -32.57
CA LEU A 116 5.78 3.97 -31.17
C LEU A 116 5.26 5.15 -30.34
N ILE A 117 4.99 6.30 -30.95
CA ILE A 117 4.37 7.45 -30.26
C ILE A 117 2.98 7.09 -29.71
N GLU A 118 2.21 6.35 -30.50
CA GLU A 118 0.87 5.92 -30.07
C GLU A 118 0.95 4.92 -28.91
N LEU A 119 1.95 4.04 -28.90
CA LEU A 119 2.19 3.14 -27.77
C LEU A 119 2.54 3.93 -26.50
N ALA A 120 3.39 4.95 -26.60
CA ALA A 120 3.71 5.81 -25.46
C ALA A 120 2.46 6.55 -24.94
N ASN A 121 1.63 7.07 -25.83
CA ASN A 121 0.35 7.70 -25.46
C ASN A 121 -0.61 6.69 -24.83
N TYR A 122 -0.71 5.50 -25.38
CA TYR A 122 -1.52 4.42 -24.82
C TYR A 122 -1.18 4.17 -23.35
N TYR A 123 0.08 3.92 -22.99
CA TYR A 123 0.47 3.70 -21.60
C TYR A 123 0.22 4.90 -20.69
N ASN A 124 0.38 6.11 -21.18
CA ASN A 124 0.16 7.32 -20.38
C ASN A 124 -1.32 7.65 -20.13
N THR A 125 -2.25 7.04 -20.86
CA THR A 125 -3.69 7.31 -20.76
C THR A 125 -4.49 6.19 -20.08
N GLN A 126 -3.83 5.11 -19.64
CA GLN A 126 -4.52 3.96 -19.03
C GLN A 126 -5.10 4.27 -17.64
N SER A 127 -4.43 5.12 -16.86
CA SER A 127 -4.91 5.54 -15.53
C SER A 127 -5.32 7.01 -15.55
N LYS A 128 -6.51 7.32 -15.08
CA LYS A 128 -7.02 8.69 -14.95
C LYS A 128 -6.17 9.49 -13.97
N GLU A 129 -5.69 8.85 -12.90
CA GLU A 129 -4.79 9.46 -11.91
C GLU A 129 -3.46 9.85 -12.56
N VAL A 130 -2.87 8.97 -13.38
CA VAL A 130 -1.63 9.26 -14.12
C VAL A 130 -1.84 10.42 -15.09
N VAL A 131 -2.94 10.45 -15.82
CA VAL A 131 -3.28 11.59 -16.72
C VAL A 131 -3.33 12.91 -15.94
N THR A 132 -4.01 12.92 -14.80
CA THR A 132 -4.11 14.12 -13.93
C THR A 132 -2.75 14.54 -13.40
N LEU A 133 -1.92 13.57 -12.95
CA LEU A 133 -0.57 13.85 -12.47
C LEU A 133 0.37 14.36 -13.57
N LEU A 134 0.26 13.85 -14.79
CA LEU A 134 1.03 14.36 -15.92
C LEU A 134 0.65 15.79 -16.30
N ALA A 135 -0.63 16.16 -16.20
CA ALA A 135 -1.08 17.54 -16.38
C ALA A 135 -0.52 18.46 -15.29
N GLU A 136 -0.56 18.02 -14.01
CA GLU A 136 0.03 18.77 -12.91
C GLU A 136 1.56 18.90 -13.04
N LEU A 137 2.25 17.85 -13.50
CA LEU A 137 3.69 17.88 -13.75
C LEU A 137 4.04 18.97 -14.76
N ARG A 138 3.33 19.05 -15.90
CA ARG A 138 3.54 20.07 -16.94
C ARG A 138 3.36 21.47 -16.35
N LYS A 139 2.25 21.70 -15.67
CA LYS A 139 1.98 22.98 -15.00
C LYS A 139 3.10 23.41 -14.05
N LEU A 140 3.61 22.49 -13.23
CA LEU A 140 4.71 22.77 -12.33
C LEU A 140 6.03 23.02 -13.08
N GLN A 141 6.31 22.29 -14.17
CA GLN A 141 7.52 22.49 -14.97
C GLN A 141 7.58 23.87 -15.61
N ASP A 142 6.42 24.43 -15.97
CA ASP A 142 6.30 25.75 -16.61
C ASP A 142 6.29 26.91 -15.59
N SER A 143 5.86 26.65 -14.34
CA SER A 143 5.54 27.73 -13.38
C SER A 143 6.48 27.85 -12.19
N VAL A 144 7.35 26.86 -11.92
CA VAL A 144 8.21 26.88 -10.72
C VAL A 144 9.70 26.67 -11.04
N PRO A 145 10.61 27.33 -10.29
CA PRO A 145 12.05 27.12 -10.41
C PRO A 145 12.47 25.69 -10.11
N LYS A 146 13.51 25.19 -10.77
CA LYS A 146 14.10 23.87 -10.51
C LYS A 146 15.41 24.02 -9.72
N PRO A 147 15.73 23.10 -8.79
CA PRO A 147 14.97 21.91 -8.37
C PRO A 147 13.77 22.28 -7.49
N ASN A 148 12.65 21.55 -7.62
CA ASN A 148 11.44 21.80 -6.84
C ASN A 148 10.89 20.49 -6.24
N LYS A 149 10.59 20.54 -4.93
CA LYS A 149 10.09 19.39 -4.17
C LYS A 149 8.71 18.91 -4.65
N ALA A 150 7.85 19.83 -5.07
CA ALA A 150 6.53 19.46 -5.61
C ALA A 150 6.66 18.63 -6.90
N ILE A 151 7.58 19.01 -7.79
CA ILE A 151 7.89 18.23 -9.01
C ILE A 151 8.34 16.80 -8.64
N GLN A 152 9.20 16.64 -7.64
CA GLN A 152 9.66 15.31 -7.20
C GLN A 152 8.51 14.47 -6.64
N ILE A 153 7.62 15.08 -5.83
CA ILE A 153 6.42 14.41 -5.30
C ILE A 153 5.53 13.93 -6.45
N VAL A 154 5.28 14.78 -7.45
CA VAL A 154 4.44 14.43 -8.59
C VAL A 154 5.07 13.32 -9.43
N ILE A 155 6.38 13.40 -9.73
CA ILE A 155 7.11 12.35 -10.48
C ILE A 155 7.02 11.01 -9.77
N LYS A 156 7.27 10.98 -8.45
CA LYS A 156 7.12 9.76 -7.65
C LYS A 156 5.70 9.22 -7.74
N SER A 157 4.70 10.10 -7.58
CA SER A 157 3.30 9.70 -7.64
C SER A 157 2.91 9.12 -9.00
N ILE A 158 3.39 9.70 -10.12
CA ILE A 158 3.17 9.16 -11.46
C ILE A 158 3.63 7.70 -11.53
N ASN A 159 4.85 7.41 -11.08
CA ASN A 159 5.41 6.08 -11.17
C ASN A 159 4.71 5.08 -10.24
N ASP A 160 4.39 5.48 -9.02
CA ASP A 160 3.68 4.62 -8.07
C ASP A 160 2.22 4.35 -8.50
N TYR A 161 1.54 5.33 -9.12
CA TYR A 161 0.19 5.13 -9.67
C TYR A 161 0.18 4.29 -10.96
N ARG A 162 1.24 4.29 -11.77
CA ARG A 162 1.41 3.33 -12.88
C ARG A 162 1.48 1.90 -12.35
N TRP A 163 2.32 1.68 -11.34
CA TRP A 163 2.40 0.40 -10.66
C TRP A 163 1.05 -0.03 -10.06
N LEU A 164 0.39 0.87 -9.34
CA LEU A 164 -0.92 0.58 -8.73
C LEU A 164 -1.95 0.20 -9.80
N HIS A 165 -2.02 0.96 -10.89
CA HIS A 165 -2.95 0.67 -12.00
C HIS A 165 -2.72 -0.72 -12.59
N ALA A 166 -1.46 -1.11 -12.78
CA ALA A 166 -1.12 -2.41 -13.34
C ALA A 166 -1.61 -3.58 -12.45
N ILE A 167 -1.53 -3.41 -11.13
CA ILE A 167 -1.95 -4.47 -10.19
C ILE A 167 -3.45 -4.46 -9.88
N GLN A 168 -4.15 -3.34 -10.08
CA GLN A 168 -5.60 -3.24 -9.84
C GLN A 168 -6.42 -4.03 -10.86
N LYS A 169 -5.93 -4.20 -12.07
CA LYS A 169 -6.71 -4.65 -13.22
C LYS A 169 -7.43 -5.98 -13.03
N ASN A 170 -6.84 -6.92 -12.29
CA ASN A 170 -7.39 -8.27 -12.07
C ASN A 170 -7.36 -8.67 -10.59
N ASN A 171 -7.41 -7.71 -9.67
CA ASN A 171 -7.26 -7.98 -8.25
C ASN A 171 -8.30 -7.22 -7.42
N LYS A 172 -8.64 -7.79 -6.26
CA LYS A 172 -9.26 -7.05 -5.16
C LYS A 172 -8.16 -6.42 -4.30
N ILE A 173 -8.24 -5.11 -4.11
CA ILE A 173 -7.22 -4.34 -3.39
C ILE A 173 -7.86 -3.41 -2.37
N ILE A 174 -7.45 -3.52 -1.13
CA ILE A 174 -7.67 -2.54 -0.07
C ILE A 174 -6.45 -1.62 -0.06
N LEU A 175 -6.62 -0.40 -0.56
CA LEU A 175 -5.58 0.62 -0.60
C LEU A 175 -5.77 1.60 0.54
N VAL A 176 -4.77 1.72 1.41
CA VAL A 176 -4.71 2.72 2.47
C VAL A 176 -3.65 3.77 2.11
N ASN A 177 -4.05 5.03 2.05
CA ASN A 177 -3.09 6.13 1.98
C ASN A 177 -2.99 6.84 3.34
N LEU A 178 -1.85 6.70 4.00
CA LEU A 178 -1.63 7.19 5.36
C LEU A 178 -1.73 8.71 5.48
N PRO A 179 -1.10 9.56 4.61
CA PRO A 179 -1.20 11.01 4.74
C PRO A 179 -2.61 11.57 4.57
N SER A 180 -3.44 10.94 3.74
CA SER A 180 -4.85 11.34 3.60
C SER A 180 -5.77 10.72 4.65
N ALA A 181 -5.27 9.72 5.40
CA ALA A 181 -6.04 8.89 6.31
C ALA A 181 -7.34 8.40 5.65
N LYS A 182 -7.19 7.81 4.45
CA LYS A 182 -8.28 7.26 3.64
C LYS A 182 -7.99 5.81 3.23
N LEU A 183 -9.05 5.04 3.09
CA LEU A 183 -9.05 3.70 2.54
C LEU A 183 -9.97 3.67 1.32
N ARG A 184 -9.52 3.00 0.26
CA ARG A 184 -10.33 2.67 -0.92
C ARG A 184 -10.24 1.19 -1.20
N VAL A 185 -11.35 0.63 -1.64
CA VAL A 185 -11.38 -0.75 -2.14
C VAL A 185 -11.57 -0.70 -3.65
N TRP A 186 -10.75 -1.47 -4.33
CA TRP A 186 -10.79 -1.64 -5.78
C TRP A 186 -11.06 -3.10 -6.10
N GLU A 187 -11.90 -3.34 -7.08
CA GLU A 187 -12.18 -4.66 -7.65
C GLU A 187 -12.14 -4.58 -9.17
N ASN A 188 -11.25 -5.35 -9.78
CA ASN A 188 -11.06 -5.38 -11.24
C ASN A 188 -10.88 -3.98 -11.86
N GLY A 189 -10.08 -3.12 -11.20
CA GLY A 189 -9.80 -1.77 -11.66
C GLY A 189 -10.91 -0.75 -11.42
N GLN A 190 -12.01 -1.13 -10.74
CA GLN A 190 -13.12 -0.22 -10.41
C GLN A 190 -13.14 0.07 -8.90
N PRO A 191 -13.33 1.33 -8.48
CA PRO A 191 -13.51 1.66 -7.07
C PRO A 191 -14.90 1.20 -6.60
N VAL A 192 -14.95 0.39 -5.53
CA VAL A 192 -16.21 -0.16 -4.98
C VAL A 192 -16.54 0.38 -3.60
N MET A 193 -15.55 0.90 -2.87
CA MET A 193 -15.76 1.47 -1.55
C MET A 193 -14.69 2.52 -1.22
N ASN A 194 -15.07 3.53 -0.46
CA ASN A 194 -14.15 4.46 0.18
C ASN A 194 -14.61 4.77 1.61
N MET A 195 -13.64 5.09 2.47
CA MET A 195 -13.91 5.51 3.85
C MET A 195 -12.74 6.27 4.44
N LYS A 196 -13.02 7.02 5.50
CA LYS A 196 -11.98 7.63 6.33
C LYS A 196 -11.33 6.58 7.25
N LEU A 197 -10.10 6.86 7.64
CA LEU A 197 -9.37 6.09 8.65
C LEU A 197 -8.89 6.97 9.79
N ILE A 198 -8.63 6.35 10.94
CA ILE A 198 -7.76 6.89 11.97
C ILE A 198 -6.47 6.06 11.92
N VAL A 199 -5.34 6.71 11.71
CA VAL A 199 -4.03 6.08 11.54
C VAL A 199 -3.07 6.47 12.67
N GLY A 200 -1.88 5.89 12.68
CA GLY A 200 -0.88 6.14 13.71
C GLY A 200 -0.51 7.61 13.87
N LYS A 201 -0.32 8.05 15.12
CA LYS A 201 0.25 9.37 15.43
C LYS A 201 1.73 9.43 15.02
N PRO A 202 2.35 10.62 14.84
CA PRO A 202 3.76 10.72 14.45
C PRO A 202 4.73 9.94 15.33
N ALA A 203 4.46 9.87 16.64
CA ALA A 203 5.27 9.11 17.59
C ALA A 203 5.15 7.58 17.47
N THR A 204 4.05 7.10 16.89
CA THR A 204 3.76 5.67 16.65
C THR A 204 3.16 5.50 15.26
N PRO A 205 3.95 5.71 14.19
CA PRO A 205 3.43 5.75 12.83
C PRO A 205 2.96 4.38 12.37
N SER A 206 1.92 4.36 11.54
CA SER A 206 1.53 3.13 10.81
C SER A 206 2.63 2.75 9.81
N GLY A 207 2.93 1.45 9.72
CA GLY A 207 3.91 0.91 8.76
C GLY A 207 3.37 0.93 7.33
N THR A 208 4.28 1.04 6.34
CA THR A 208 3.95 0.91 4.92
C THR A 208 4.29 -0.49 4.42
N LEU A 209 3.32 -1.17 3.81
CA LEU A 209 3.46 -2.57 3.42
C LEU A 209 2.44 -2.99 2.37
N THR A 210 2.68 -4.15 1.78
CA THR A 210 1.64 -4.95 1.14
C THR A 210 1.45 -6.25 1.91
N ALA A 211 0.22 -6.75 1.98
CA ALA A 211 -0.12 -8.02 2.61
C ALA A 211 -1.36 -8.62 1.94
N VAL A 212 -1.78 -9.78 2.43
CA VAL A 212 -3.05 -10.41 2.04
C VAL A 212 -3.91 -10.53 3.28
N VAL A 213 -5.20 -10.20 3.18
CA VAL A 213 -6.15 -10.41 4.28
C VAL A 213 -6.28 -11.91 4.54
N ASN A 214 -5.98 -12.35 5.76
CA ASN A 214 -6.06 -13.74 6.16
C ASN A 214 -7.42 -14.06 6.75
N GLN A 215 -7.93 -13.14 7.58
CA GLN A 215 -9.06 -13.41 8.44
C GLN A 215 -9.86 -12.16 8.75
N LEU A 216 -11.19 -12.33 8.81
CA LEU A 216 -12.12 -11.39 9.41
C LEU A 216 -12.51 -11.93 10.80
N VAL A 217 -12.36 -11.11 11.83
CA VAL A 217 -12.76 -11.43 13.19
C VAL A 217 -13.93 -10.55 13.59
N ILE A 218 -15.03 -11.17 13.96
CA ILE A 218 -16.22 -10.51 14.52
C ILE A 218 -16.13 -10.62 16.04
N ASN A 219 -16.45 -9.54 16.75
CA ASN A 219 -16.34 -9.40 18.19
C ASN A 219 -14.96 -9.82 18.74
N PRO A 220 -13.86 -9.17 18.27
CA PRO A 220 -12.52 -9.57 18.65
C PRO A 220 -12.24 -9.32 20.13
N TYR A 221 -11.42 -10.17 20.74
CA TYR A 221 -10.66 -9.76 21.91
C TYR A 221 -9.57 -8.78 21.49
N TRP A 222 -9.28 -7.78 22.32
CA TRP A 222 -8.09 -7.00 22.13
C TRP A 222 -6.95 -7.49 23.04
N ASN A 223 -6.02 -8.22 22.47
CA ASN A 223 -4.76 -8.53 23.13
C ASN A 223 -3.89 -7.27 23.08
N VAL A 224 -3.69 -6.64 24.23
CA VAL A 224 -3.01 -5.35 24.31
C VAL A 224 -1.53 -5.50 23.95
N PRO A 225 -0.97 -4.69 23.04
CA PRO A 225 0.46 -4.69 22.76
C PRO A 225 1.28 -4.33 24.01
N ARG A 226 2.45 -5.00 24.20
CA ARG A 226 3.31 -4.76 25.36
C ARG A 226 3.66 -3.28 25.56
N SER A 227 3.92 -2.56 24.47
CA SER A 227 4.24 -1.13 24.54
C SER A 227 3.13 -0.29 25.17
N ILE A 228 1.87 -0.63 24.93
CA ILE A 228 0.69 0.02 25.54
C ILE A 228 0.54 -0.44 26.98
N MET A 229 0.67 -1.76 27.24
CA MET A 229 0.57 -2.31 28.59
C MET A 229 1.53 -1.61 29.55
N VAL A 230 2.80 -1.49 29.18
CA VAL A 230 3.84 -0.97 30.10
C VAL A 230 3.89 0.55 30.17
N ARG A 231 3.59 1.25 29.07
CA ARG A 231 3.74 2.72 29.01
C ARG A 231 2.47 3.47 29.42
N GLU A 232 1.30 2.90 29.22
CA GLU A 232 0.02 3.58 29.41
C GLU A 232 -0.84 2.90 30.50
N MET A 233 -0.99 1.57 30.47
CA MET A 233 -1.85 0.87 31.40
C MET A 233 -1.20 0.64 32.77
N LEU A 234 0.06 0.23 32.81
CA LEU A 234 0.74 -0.01 34.10
C LEU A 234 0.74 1.20 35.03
N PRO A 235 1.05 2.44 34.58
CA PRO A 235 0.91 3.62 35.43
C PRO A 235 -0.52 3.85 35.93
N SER A 236 -1.53 3.58 35.07
CA SER A 236 -2.95 3.72 35.43
C SER A 236 -3.37 2.68 36.45
N ILE A 237 -2.95 1.41 36.29
CA ILE A 237 -3.22 0.32 37.22
C ILE A 237 -2.58 0.57 38.58
N LYS A 238 -1.32 1.07 38.61
CA LYS A 238 -0.65 1.42 39.88
C LYS A 238 -1.34 2.54 40.62
N LYS A 239 -1.93 3.48 39.90
CA LYS A 239 -2.66 4.61 40.48
C LYS A 239 -4.04 4.16 41.00
N ASP A 240 -4.70 3.31 40.24
CA ASP A 240 -6.06 2.85 40.55
C ASP A 240 -6.33 1.51 39.84
N ILE A 241 -6.43 0.44 40.64
CA ILE A 241 -6.61 -0.92 40.13
C ILE A 241 -7.99 -1.13 39.48
N ASP A 242 -9.01 -0.36 39.85
CA ASP A 242 -10.35 -0.41 39.25
C ASP A 242 -10.33 0.06 37.79
N TYR A 243 -9.22 0.64 37.34
CA TYR A 243 -8.96 0.91 35.91
C TYR A 243 -9.17 -0.34 35.05
N LEU A 244 -8.77 -1.52 35.53
CA LEU A 244 -8.94 -2.79 34.83
C LEU A 244 -10.41 -3.14 34.61
N ASP A 245 -11.22 -3.07 35.67
CA ASP A 245 -12.64 -3.42 35.57
C ASP A 245 -13.44 -2.39 34.77
N ARG A 246 -13.15 -1.09 34.94
CA ARG A 246 -13.81 -0.02 34.17
C ARG A 246 -13.53 -0.09 32.68
N ASN A 247 -12.41 -0.70 32.26
CA ASN A 247 -12.05 -0.88 30.87
C ASN A 247 -12.20 -2.31 30.36
N HIS A 248 -12.89 -3.18 31.14
CA HIS A 248 -13.13 -4.59 30.82
C HIS A 248 -11.82 -5.35 30.49
N LEU A 249 -10.75 -5.07 31.27
CA LEU A 249 -9.43 -5.64 31.07
C LEU A 249 -9.20 -6.85 31.99
N GLU A 250 -8.71 -7.94 31.41
CA GLU A 250 -8.29 -9.14 32.13
C GLU A 250 -6.77 -9.21 32.18
N VAL A 251 -6.22 -9.54 33.36
CA VAL A 251 -4.79 -9.86 33.50
C VAL A 251 -4.62 -11.37 33.36
N ARG A 252 -3.62 -11.79 32.59
CA ARG A 252 -3.30 -13.19 32.33
C ARG A 252 -1.81 -13.44 32.54
N ASP A 253 -1.46 -14.64 33.02
CA ASP A 253 -0.07 -15.07 33.07
C ASP A 253 0.49 -15.43 31.70
N LEU A 254 1.76 -15.84 31.66
CA LEU A 254 2.44 -16.26 30.42
C LEU A 254 1.84 -17.51 29.78
N ASN A 255 1.04 -18.28 30.51
CA ASN A 255 0.27 -19.43 30.00
C ASN A 255 -1.17 -19.04 29.62
N TYR A 256 -1.47 -17.74 29.52
CA TYR A 256 -2.80 -17.20 29.22
C TYR A 256 -3.91 -17.51 30.25
N LYS A 257 -3.55 -18.03 31.44
CA LYS A 257 -4.51 -18.24 32.53
C LYS A 257 -4.89 -16.89 33.14
N LYS A 258 -6.20 -16.68 33.36
CA LYS A 258 -6.72 -15.49 34.02
C LYS A 258 -6.24 -15.42 35.45
N LEU A 259 -5.72 -14.29 35.88
CA LEU A 259 -5.27 -14.00 37.23
C LEU A 259 -6.25 -13.06 37.94
N ASN A 260 -6.25 -13.13 39.28
CA ASN A 260 -6.91 -12.11 40.06
C ASN A 260 -5.98 -10.90 40.24
N PRO A 261 -6.29 -9.73 39.64
CA PRO A 261 -5.41 -8.57 39.66
C PRO A 261 -5.20 -8.00 41.07
N PHE A 262 -6.14 -8.19 42.02
CA PHE A 262 -6.00 -7.73 43.38
C PHE A 262 -5.00 -8.56 44.23
N LYS A 263 -4.56 -9.72 43.72
CA LYS A 263 -3.50 -10.54 44.34
C LYS A 263 -2.12 -10.26 43.81
N ILE A 264 -1.97 -9.31 42.87
CA ILE A 264 -0.71 -8.94 42.27
C ILE A 264 -0.18 -7.68 42.99
N ASN A 265 1.07 -7.73 43.44
CA ASN A 265 1.74 -6.54 43.92
C ASN A 265 2.22 -5.68 42.72
N TRP A 266 1.38 -4.78 42.28
CA TRP A 266 1.65 -3.93 41.11
C TRP A 266 2.84 -2.98 41.31
N TYR A 267 3.25 -2.68 42.54
CA TYR A 267 4.40 -1.84 42.83
C TYR A 267 5.72 -2.53 42.42
N ASP A 268 5.77 -3.87 42.49
CA ASP A 268 6.96 -4.66 42.07
C ASP A 268 7.01 -4.90 40.58
N VAL A 269 5.96 -4.54 39.83
CA VAL A 269 5.91 -4.67 38.36
C VAL A 269 6.43 -3.40 37.72
N ASP A 270 7.37 -3.53 36.82
CA ASP A 270 7.95 -2.40 36.09
C ASP A 270 7.92 -2.61 34.56
N THR A 271 8.54 -1.71 33.80
CA THR A 271 8.56 -1.76 32.33
C THR A 271 9.44 -2.89 31.78
N VAL A 272 10.41 -3.38 32.56
CA VAL A 272 11.33 -4.46 32.22
C VAL A 272 10.72 -5.79 32.67
N ASN A 273 10.30 -5.87 33.95
CA ASN A 273 9.66 -7.02 34.56
C ASN A 273 8.14 -6.87 34.51
N PHE A 274 7.53 -7.23 33.37
CA PHE A 274 6.08 -7.27 33.17
C PHE A 274 5.69 -8.67 32.68
N PRO A 275 5.49 -9.64 33.61
CA PRO A 275 5.25 -11.05 33.28
C PRO A 275 3.77 -11.35 32.99
N PHE A 276 3.02 -10.40 32.46
CA PHE A 276 1.59 -10.54 32.25
C PHE A 276 1.21 -10.21 30.81
N PHE A 277 0.07 -10.75 30.38
CA PHE A 277 -0.71 -10.24 29.27
C PHE A 277 -1.93 -9.52 29.78
N ILE A 278 -2.32 -8.44 29.10
CA ILE A 278 -3.61 -7.78 29.33
C ILE A 278 -4.46 -7.99 28.09
N ARG A 279 -5.70 -8.39 28.30
CA ARG A 279 -6.68 -8.61 27.26
C ARG A 279 -7.98 -7.88 27.60
N GLN A 280 -8.49 -7.09 26.64
CA GLN A 280 -9.84 -6.52 26.75
C GLN A 280 -10.86 -7.55 26.26
N GLY A 281 -11.99 -7.64 26.97
CA GLY A 281 -13.15 -8.44 26.59
C GLY A 281 -13.76 -7.98 25.27
N THR A 282 -14.65 -8.80 24.72
CA THR A 282 -15.45 -8.44 23.55
C THR A 282 -16.56 -7.46 23.95
N GLY A 283 -17.10 -6.73 23.00
CA GLY A 283 -18.21 -5.80 23.25
C GLY A 283 -18.10 -4.51 22.44
N CYS A 284 -19.12 -3.66 22.51
CA CYS A 284 -19.19 -2.39 21.78
C CYS A 284 -18.13 -1.39 22.21
N ASP A 285 -17.70 -1.47 23.46
CA ASP A 285 -16.68 -0.62 24.10
C ASP A 285 -15.25 -1.14 23.94
N ASN A 286 -15.10 -2.33 23.31
CA ASN A 286 -13.78 -2.85 22.95
C ASN A 286 -13.02 -1.86 22.06
N SER A 287 -11.75 -1.63 22.35
CA SER A 287 -10.90 -0.72 21.58
C SER A 287 -10.79 -1.04 20.10
N LEU A 288 -11.02 -2.32 19.72
CA LEU A 288 -11.07 -2.79 18.33
C LEU A 288 -12.48 -2.74 17.73
N GLY A 289 -13.48 -2.31 18.51
CA GLY A 289 -14.89 -2.41 18.14
C GLY A 289 -15.32 -3.85 17.87
N ILE A 290 -16.22 -4.05 16.93
CA ILE A 290 -16.81 -5.36 16.62
C ILE A 290 -16.23 -6.06 15.40
N ILE A 291 -15.37 -5.39 14.64
CA ILE A 291 -14.76 -5.94 13.40
C ILE A 291 -13.25 -5.73 13.43
N LYS A 292 -12.51 -6.79 13.10
CA LYS A 292 -11.07 -6.74 12.88
C LYS A 292 -10.71 -7.51 11.59
N LEU A 293 -9.89 -6.92 10.74
CA LEU A 293 -9.28 -7.57 9.58
C LEU A 293 -7.81 -7.84 9.88
N ASP A 294 -7.44 -9.10 9.90
CA ASP A 294 -6.07 -9.54 10.09
C ASP A 294 -5.35 -9.79 8.75
N PHE A 295 -4.11 -9.40 8.70
CA PHE A 295 -3.16 -9.69 7.62
C PHE A 295 -1.75 -9.79 8.20
N ASP A 296 -0.99 -10.78 7.75
CA ASP A 296 0.35 -11.03 8.28
C ASP A 296 1.32 -9.93 7.91
N ASN A 297 1.99 -9.38 8.92
CA ASN A 297 3.00 -8.36 8.74
C ASN A 297 3.90 -8.23 9.99
N PRO A 298 5.17 -7.77 9.84
CA PRO A 298 6.13 -7.69 10.95
C PRO A 298 5.82 -6.55 11.94
N TYR A 299 4.88 -5.66 11.62
CA TYR A 299 4.53 -4.51 12.48
C TYR A 299 3.39 -4.83 13.44
N GLY A 300 2.72 -5.99 13.29
CA GLY A 300 1.55 -6.36 14.07
C GLY A 300 0.38 -5.39 13.92
N ILE A 301 0.27 -4.72 12.75
CA ILE A 301 -0.82 -3.79 12.46
C ILE A 301 -1.96 -4.51 11.73
N TYR A 302 -3.17 -4.00 11.92
CA TYR A 302 -4.40 -4.50 11.31
C TYR A 302 -5.39 -3.36 11.07
N LEU A 303 -6.44 -3.64 10.30
CA LEU A 303 -7.60 -2.77 10.14
C LEU A 303 -8.68 -3.20 11.14
N HIS A 304 -9.30 -2.25 11.84
CA HIS A 304 -10.31 -2.58 12.82
C HIS A 304 -11.38 -1.49 12.99
N ASP A 305 -12.43 -1.84 13.65
CA ASP A 305 -13.47 -0.94 14.12
C ASP A 305 -13.01 -0.12 15.34
N THR A 306 -13.85 0.75 15.85
CA THR A 306 -13.59 1.53 17.08
C THR A 306 -14.91 2.04 17.67
N PRO A 307 -15.04 2.12 19.01
CA PRO A 307 -16.15 2.82 19.65
C PRO A 307 -16.09 4.36 19.46
N GLN A 308 -14.91 4.92 19.19
CA GLN A 308 -14.68 6.37 19.07
C GLN A 308 -15.03 6.89 17.65
N LYS A 309 -16.30 6.78 17.27
CA LYS A 309 -16.77 7.15 15.93
C LYS A 309 -16.69 8.65 15.63
N GLU A 310 -16.79 9.48 16.66
CA GLU A 310 -16.73 10.95 16.57
C GLU A 310 -15.39 11.45 16.00
N LEU A 311 -14.31 10.69 16.18
CA LEU A 311 -13.01 11.06 15.67
C LEU A 311 -12.93 11.11 14.13
N PHE A 312 -13.83 10.41 13.43
CA PHE A 312 -13.87 10.47 11.96
C PHE A 312 -14.38 11.80 11.42
N ALA A 313 -15.07 12.62 12.24
CA ALA A 313 -15.48 13.97 11.89
C ALA A 313 -14.30 14.96 11.81
N LEU A 314 -13.18 14.62 12.46
CA LEU A 314 -12.01 15.49 12.52
C LEU A 314 -11.22 15.50 11.21
N ASN A 315 -10.64 16.66 10.88
CA ASN A 315 -9.73 16.80 9.76
C ASN A 315 -8.37 16.07 10.03
N ASN A 316 -7.87 16.19 11.26
CA ASN A 316 -6.69 15.45 11.71
C ASN A 316 -7.15 14.09 12.28
N ARG A 317 -6.65 13.00 11.72
CA ARG A 317 -7.00 11.64 12.12
C ARG A 317 -5.78 10.76 12.44
N PHE A 318 -4.74 11.36 13.02
CA PHE A 318 -3.49 10.71 13.42
C PHE A 318 -3.46 10.47 14.94
N PHE A 319 -4.25 9.48 15.40
CA PHE A 319 -4.45 9.25 16.84
C PHE A 319 -4.10 7.83 17.31
N SER A 320 -3.96 6.86 16.40
CA SER A 320 -3.73 5.47 16.79
C SER A 320 -2.26 5.18 17.17
N HIS A 321 -2.02 3.99 17.70
CA HIS A 321 -0.69 3.45 18.02
C HIS A 321 -0.07 2.65 16.85
N GLY A 322 -0.57 2.84 15.64
CA GLY A 322 -0.08 2.17 14.43
C GLY A 322 -1.15 1.39 13.67
N CYS A 323 -2.09 0.72 14.36
CA CYS A 323 -3.24 0.10 13.73
C CYS A 323 -4.18 1.14 13.11
N MET A 324 -5.01 0.72 12.16
CA MET A 324 -5.85 1.62 11.37
C MET A 324 -7.33 1.36 11.67
N ARG A 325 -8.02 2.39 12.19
CA ARG A 325 -9.45 2.32 12.52
C ARG A 325 -10.29 2.68 11.32
N MET A 326 -11.31 1.88 11.02
CA MET A 326 -12.20 2.04 9.87
C MET A 326 -13.46 2.83 10.24
N GLU A 327 -13.87 3.79 9.39
CA GLU A 327 -15.13 4.52 9.55
C GLU A 327 -16.34 3.61 9.29
N LYS A 328 -16.24 2.69 8.31
CA LYS A 328 -17.31 1.81 7.84
C LYS A 328 -16.95 0.32 7.95
N PRO A 329 -16.69 -0.18 9.17
CA PRO A 329 -16.21 -1.56 9.35
C PRO A 329 -17.27 -2.60 8.97
N ILE A 330 -18.55 -2.31 9.23
CA ILE A 330 -19.67 -3.21 8.91
C ILE A 330 -19.85 -3.35 7.39
N GLU A 331 -19.79 -2.22 6.67
CA GLU A 331 -19.85 -2.25 5.20
C GLU A 331 -18.67 -3.04 4.61
N MET A 332 -17.46 -2.88 5.19
CA MET A 332 -16.29 -3.66 4.83
C MET A 332 -16.50 -5.16 5.07
N ALA A 333 -17.00 -5.55 6.24
CA ALA A 333 -17.28 -6.94 6.55
C ALA A 333 -18.31 -7.54 5.59
N LYS A 334 -19.41 -6.83 5.31
CA LYS A 334 -20.43 -7.25 4.33
C LYS A 334 -19.83 -7.45 2.94
N TYR A 335 -19.00 -6.53 2.48
CA TYR A 335 -18.31 -6.63 1.20
C TYR A 335 -17.38 -7.86 1.12
N LEU A 336 -16.57 -8.08 2.18
CA LEU A 336 -15.61 -9.19 2.23
C LEU A 336 -16.30 -10.55 2.31
N LEU A 337 -17.42 -10.64 2.99
CA LEU A 337 -18.21 -11.88 3.12
C LEU A 337 -19.04 -12.19 1.88
N ASN A 338 -19.15 -11.26 0.93
CA ASN A 338 -19.78 -11.44 -0.39
C ASN A 338 -21.12 -12.18 -0.30
N ASN A 339 -22.07 -11.67 0.50
CA ASN A 339 -23.40 -12.25 0.72
C ASN A 339 -23.42 -13.67 1.37
N ASN A 340 -22.37 -14.07 2.07
CA ASN A 340 -22.45 -15.20 2.95
C ASN A 340 -23.46 -14.91 4.09
N LYS A 341 -24.75 -15.18 3.83
CA LYS A 341 -25.85 -14.87 4.76
C LYS A 341 -25.62 -15.46 6.15
N VAL A 342 -25.13 -16.70 6.24
CA VAL A 342 -24.92 -17.38 7.52
C VAL A 342 -23.90 -16.61 8.37
N ALA A 343 -22.84 -16.11 7.76
CA ALA A 343 -21.83 -15.30 8.48
C ALA A 343 -22.37 -13.90 8.82
N LEU A 344 -23.18 -13.30 7.94
CA LEU A 344 -23.77 -11.98 8.18
C LEU A 344 -24.87 -12.02 9.24
N ASP A 345 -25.73 -13.05 9.25
CA ASP A 345 -26.81 -13.23 10.23
C ASP A 345 -26.26 -13.52 11.63
N SER A 346 -25.01 -14.02 11.73
CA SER A 346 -24.33 -14.22 13.02
C SER A 346 -23.80 -12.93 13.63
N ILE A 347 -23.81 -11.81 12.88
CA ILE A 347 -23.34 -10.51 13.36
C ILE A 347 -24.52 -9.75 13.97
N ASP A 348 -24.70 -9.88 15.27
CA ASP A 348 -25.63 -9.03 16.00
C ASP A 348 -24.98 -7.67 16.29
N PHE A 349 -25.17 -6.73 15.37
CA PHE A 349 -24.62 -5.39 15.49
C PHE A 349 -25.27 -4.54 16.59
N GLU A 350 -26.47 -4.92 17.04
CA GLU A 350 -27.27 -4.15 18.01
C GLU A 350 -27.02 -4.62 19.46
N ASN A 351 -26.66 -5.90 19.65
CA ASN A 351 -26.49 -6.51 20.97
C ASN A 351 -25.02 -6.76 21.37
N CYS A 352 -24.10 -5.94 20.89
CA CYS A 352 -22.68 -6.07 21.20
C CYS A 352 -22.31 -5.93 22.68
N TYR A 353 -23.25 -5.54 23.55
CA TYR A 353 -23.05 -5.40 25.00
C TYR A 353 -23.00 -6.74 25.77
N LYS A 354 -23.39 -7.86 25.16
CA LYS A 354 -23.51 -9.16 25.84
C LYS A 354 -22.23 -10.00 25.86
N ASN A 355 -21.05 -9.41 25.66
CA ASN A 355 -19.76 -10.12 25.56
C ASN A 355 -19.83 -11.34 24.62
N PRO A 356 -20.22 -11.16 23.36
CA PRO A 356 -20.39 -12.27 22.44
C PRO A 356 -19.06 -12.97 22.20
N LYS A 357 -19.08 -14.27 21.92
CA LYS A 357 -17.87 -15.02 21.58
C LYS A 357 -17.29 -14.52 20.25
N PRO A 358 -15.96 -14.42 20.12
CA PRO A 358 -15.34 -14.09 18.85
C PRO A 358 -15.67 -15.12 17.75
N ILE A 359 -15.96 -14.63 16.56
CA ILE A 359 -16.16 -15.46 15.37
C ILE A 359 -15.01 -15.16 14.41
N ASN A 360 -14.23 -16.20 14.10
CA ASN A 360 -13.09 -16.10 13.18
C ASN A 360 -13.48 -16.67 11.82
N ILE A 361 -13.43 -15.85 10.78
CA ILE A 361 -13.80 -16.22 9.42
C ILE A 361 -12.55 -16.13 8.54
N GLN A 362 -12.06 -17.28 8.08
CA GLN A 362 -10.94 -17.34 7.14
C GLN A 362 -11.38 -16.82 5.78
N MET A 363 -10.52 -16.04 5.14
CA MET A 363 -10.79 -15.51 3.81
C MET A 363 -10.42 -16.56 2.75
N ASN A 364 -11.41 -17.00 1.98
CA ASN A 364 -11.20 -17.93 0.87
C ASN A 364 -10.69 -17.23 -0.40
N GLU A 365 -10.90 -15.92 -0.49
CA GLU A 365 -10.50 -15.10 -1.62
C GLU A 365 -9.25 -14.28 -1.28
N LYS A 366 -8.34 -14.20 -2.24
CA LYS A 366 -7.13 -13.38 -2.09
C LYS A 366 -7.47 -11.89 -2.20
N ILE A 367 -7.40 -11.17 -1.09
CA ILE A 367 -7.62 -9.73 -1.02
C ILE A 367 -6.33 -9.06 -0.61
N ASN A 368 -5.75 -8.29 -1.53
CA ASN A 368 -4.49 -7.61 -1.29
C ASN A 368 -4.72 -6.34 -0.47
N VAL A 369 -3.88 -6.13 0.55
CA VAL A 369 -3.82 -4.87 1.31
C VAL A 369 -2.56 -4.13 0.90
N ILE A 370 -2.70 -2.86 0.58
CA ILE A 370 -1.59 -1.95 0.31
C ILE A 370 -1.71 -0.79 1.27
N VAL A 371 -0.74 -0.63 2.14
CA VAL A 371 -0.59 0.53 3.00
C VAL A 371 0.59 1.32 2.50
N TRP A 372 0.34 2.46 1.87
CA TRP A 372 1.38 3.30 1.32
C TRP A 372 1.42 4.71 1.95
N TYR A 373 2.41 5.48 1.57
CA TYR A 373 2.60 6.84 2.09
C TYR A 373 2.80 7.80 0.93
N HIS A 374 1.68 8.30 0.40
CA HIS A 374 1.66 9.22 -0.73
C HIS A 374 1.19 10.60 -0.30
N LEU A 375 1.97 11.64 -0.63
CA LEU A 375 1.64 13.03 -0.33
C LEU A 375 0.66 13.64 -1.33
N ILE A 376 0.25 12.89 -2.35
CA ILE A 376 -0.83 13.24 -3.27
C ILE A 376 -1.89 12.15 -3.18
N ASP A 377 -3.15 12.58 -3.17
CA ASP A 377 -4.29 11.68 -3.24
C ASP A 377 -5.41 12.34 -4.06
N PHE A 378 -6.40 11.54 -4.47
CA PHE A 378 -7.50 11.98 -5.30
C PHE A 378 -8.83 11.81 -4.55
N ASP A 379 -9.80 12.65 -4.85
CA ASP A 379 -11.19 12.40 -4.49
C ASP A 379 -11.91 11.59 -5.60
N GLU A 380 -13.20 11.33 -5.42
CA GLU A 380 -14.01 10.57 -6.37
C GLU A 380 -14.17 11.28 -7.72
N LYS A 381 -13.98 12.61 -7.75
CA LYS A 381 -14.00 13.43 -8.96
C LYS A 381 -12.61 13.62 -9.58
N LEU A 382 -11.61 12.85 -9.12
CA LEU A 382 -10.21 12.94 -9.53
C LEU A 382 -9.56 14.31 -9.24
N LYS A 383 -10.10 15.06 -8.31
CA LYS A 383 -9.44 16.28 -7.82
C LYS A 383 -8.23 15.91 -7.00
N LEU A 384 -7.07 16.37 -7.46
CA LEU A 384 -5.77 16.17 -6.82
C LEU A 384 -5.67 17.02 -5.54
N THR A 385 -5.18 16.42 -4.46
CA THR A 385 -4.95 17.08 -3.17
C THR A 385 -3.56 16.74 -2.66
N TYR A 386 -2.81 17.77 -2.24
CA TYR A 386 -1.52 17.59 -1.56
C TYR A 386 -1.73 17.47 -0.06
N TYR A 387 -1.03 16.52 0.57
CA TYR A 387 -1.07 16.26 2.00
C TYR A 387 0.27 16.60 2.67
N ARG A 388 0.20 16.93 3.95
CA ARG A 388 1.40 17.18 4.76
C ARG A 388 2.20 15.89 4.97
N ASN A 389 3.51 16.01 5.01
CA ASN A 389 4.42 14.92 5.35
C ASN A 389 4.45 14.71 6.88
N ILE A 390 3.37 14.14 7.43
CA ILE A 390 3.14 14.01 8.87
C ILE A 390 4.20 13.14 9.56
N TYR A 391 4.69 12.09 8.89
CA TYR A 391 5.72 11.19 9.45
C TYR A 391 7.14 11.60 9.07
N SER A 392 7.35 12.76 8.46
CA SER A 392 8.65 13.26 8.01
C SER A 392 9.45 12.25 7.18
N LYS A 393 8.75 11.38 6.42
CA LYS A 393 9.40 10.39 5.55
C LYS A 393 10.15 11.09 4.41
N ALA A 394 11.29 10.52 4.03
CA ALA A 394 12.02 10.97 2.84
C ALA A 394 11.15 10.79 1.59
N ILE A 395 11.25 11.75 0.67
CA ILE A 395 10.58 11.71 -0.64
C ILE A 395 11.67 11.27 -1.63
N ASN A 396 11.87 9.95 -1.73
CA ASN A 396 12.87 9.35 -2.62
C ASN A 396 12.21 8.75 -3.86
#